data_8e2d1fe4edcb710c52aa5be0541aa9a0
#
_entry.id   8e2d1fe4edcb710c52aa5be0541aa9a0
#
_cell.length_a   1.000
_cell.length_b   1.000
_cell.length_c   1.000
_cell.angle_alpha   90.00
_cell.angle_beta   90.00
_cell.angle_gamma   90.00
#
_symmetry.space_group_name_H-M   'P 1'
#
loop_
_entity.id
_entity.type
_entity.pdbx_description
1 polymer ?
#
loop_
_entity_poly.entity_id
_entity_poly.type
_entity_poly.pdbx_seq_one_letter_code
_entity_poly.pdbx_strand_id
1 'polypeptide(L)'
;MIAPGRLNVHGALNPNGKFVVYWMTSARRAHWNHALEHAVDLANQHRQPLIVIECLALNHRWANDRISTFVLQGMIDNRAAFAQTGVTYIPYVETAKKEASGLLEVWLQQATACVIDDFPTYYPRHVLETALQFNTCELHVVDSNGFMAMRAQGRNFTTAYSLRRHLHKTILEHMYEFPLANPLDNAKDLPMIEATLIEDIFAKSNTPLTPYEYLWRVAEGGDIGKNALSKLNIDHTVPPVLTKKGGSVEARRRWKEFLSKRLINYNEMRNQPQERGASGISPWLHFGHIGVHQIINEIFTAYRWDVSMVTPPNDGRRNGWWGLPEPVEAFLDQIITWRDIGFIHCAMIPDHTEFSSLPQWAQTTLAEHSTDERPYVYTLEQFEEAQTHDPLWNAAQQQLRQEGIIHNYLRMLWGKKILEWSPDPQTAMRWMIALNDRWALDGRDPNSYTGIGWVLGKFDRGWTEREVFGKIRCMTSASTMRKFKTKAYIEKYSQGQTQQTVLGSGPSLYTAHQ
;
A
#
# COMPACT_ATOMS: atom_id res chain seq x y z
N MET A 1 -18.82 8.68 -15.07
CA MET A 1 -18.96 7.22 -15.46
C MET A 1 -17.57 6.59 -15.45
N ILE A 2 -17.41 5.53 -14.69
CA ILE A 2 -16.11 4.83 -14.54
C ILE A 2 -15.66 4.18 -15.85
N ALA A 3 -14.35 4.18 -16.12
CA ALA A 3 -13.77 3.50 -17.29
C ALA A 3 -14.02 1.98 -17.21
N PRO A 4 -14.45 1.33 -18.32
CA PRO A 4 -14.81 -0.10 -18.30
C PRO A 4 -13.68 -1.01 -17.79
N GLY A 5 -12.42 -0.67 -18.05
CA GLY A 5 -11.26 -1.43 -17.58
C GLY A 5 -11.03 -1.41 -16.08
N ARG A 6 -11.70 -0.51 -15.33
CA ARG A 6 -11.59 -0.38 -13.87
C ARG A 6 -12.74 -1.03 -13.12
N LEU A 7 -13.75 -1.52 -13.82
CA LEU A 7 -14.96 -2.09 -13.22
C LEU A 7 -15.16 -3.54 -13.66
N ASN A 8 -15.36 -4.42 -12.68
CA ASN A 8 -15.85 -5.77 -12.91
C ASN A 8 -17.14 -5.97 -12.10
N VAL A 9 -18.19 -6.47 -12.74
CA VAL A 9 -19.50 -6.66 -12.11
C VAL A 9 -19.79 -8.15 -12.01
N HIS A 10 -20.25 -8.60 -10.83
CA HIS A 10 -20.57 -9.97 -10.52
C HIS A 10 -21.96 -10.06 -9.89
N GLY A 11 -22.69 -11.17 -10.14
CA GLY A 11 -24.00 -11.40 -9.58
C GLY A 11 -25.11 -10.62 -10.27
N ALA A 12 -26.18 -10.32 -9.54
CA ALA A 12 -27.33 -9.58 -10.00
C ALA A 12 -27.86 -8.62 -8.93
N LEU A 13 -28.56 -7.57 -9.34
CA LEU A 13 -29.20 -6.65 -8.41
C LEU A 13 -30.16 -7.37 -7.48
N ASN A 14 -30.11 -7.04 -6.20
CA ASN A 14 -31.11 -7.48 -5.24
C ASN A 14 -32.35 -6.58 -5.34
N PRO A 15 -33.48 -7.06 -5.87
CA PRO A 15 -34.69 -6.24 -6.06
C PRO A 15 -35.34 -5.81 -4.74
N ASN A 16 -35.00 -6.47 -3.63
CA ASN A 16 -35.48 -6.15 -2.28
C ASN A 16 -34.45 -5.35 -1.47
N GLY A 17 -33.33 -5.00 -2.09
CA GLY A 17 -32.28 -4.22 -1.45
C GLY A 17 -32.77 -2.81 -1.10
N LYS A 18 -32.25 -2.28 -0.01
CA LYS A 18 -32.71 -1.04 0.61
C LYS A 18 -31.74 0.13 0.42
N PHE A 19 -30.50 -0.14 0.00
CA PHE A 19 -29.42 0.84 -0.13
C PHE A 19 -28.33 0.33 -1.07
N VAL A 20 -27.47 1.22 -1.52
CA VAL A 20 -26.16 0.90 -2.10
C VAL A 20 -25.11 0.95 -0.99
N VAL A 21 -24.22 -0.03 -0.92
CA VAL A 21 -23.11 -0.04 0.05
C VAL A 21 -21.77 0.05 -0.67
N TYR A 22 -20.88 0.92 -0.19
CA TYR A 22 -19.47 0.91 -0.55
C TYR A 22 -18.66 0.34 0.60
N TRP A 23 -18.11 -0.87 0.39
CA TRP A 23 -17.21 -1.52 1.33
C TRP A 23 -15.78 -1.05 1.07
N MET A 24 -15.37 0.01 1.77
CA MET A 24 -14.10 0.69 1.59
C MET A 24 -12.97 -0.09 2.26
N THR A 25 -12.04 -0.65 1.46
CA THR A 25 -10.93 -1.48 1.98
C THR A 25 -9.55 -0.89 1.74
N SER A 26 -9.32 -0.28 0.57
CA SER A 26 -8.01 0.19 0.13
C SER A 26 -7.98 1.64 -0.36
N ALA A 27 -9.04 2.15 -0.98
CA ALA A 27 -9.14 3.55 -1.39
C ALA A 27 -9.74 4.41 -0.26
N ARG A 28 -9.07 4.46 0.90
CA ARG A 28 -9.58 5.03 2.17
C ARG A 28 -9.57 6.56 2.16
N ARG A 29 -10.35 7.16 1.24
CA ARG A 29 -10.46 8.62 1.03
C ARG A 29 -11.78 9.02 0.40
N ALA A 30 -12.21 10.25 0.67
CA ALA A 30 -13.42 10.85 0.11
C ALA A 30 -13.21 11.60 -1.21
N HIS A 31 -11.95 11.73 -1.68
CA HIS A 31 -11.58 12.51 -2.86
C HIS A 31 -10.83 11.65 -3.86
N TRP A 32 -10.94 11.95 -5.17
CA TRP A 32 -10.22 11.24 -6.22
C TRP A 32 -10.33 9.72 -6.12
N ASN A 33 -11.55 9.23 -5.91
CA ASN A 33 -11.85 7.83 -5.59
C ASN A 33 -12.87 7.27 -6.58
N HIS A 34 -12.43 6.41 -7.50
CA HIS A 34 -13.29 5.77 -8.50
C HIS A 34 -14.42 4.93 -7.88
N ALA A 35 -14.11 4.19 -6.81
CA ALA A 35 -15.11 3.34 -6.17
C ALA A 35 -16.20 4.18 -5.49
N LEU A 36 -15.84 5.29 -4.83
CA LEU A 36 -16.81 6.21 -4.23
C LEU A 36 -17.62 6.92 -5.30
N GLU A 37 -16.99 7.41 -6.38
CA GLU A 37 -17.70 8.02 -7.51
C GLU A 37 -18.75 7.07 -8.07
N HIS A 38 -18.35 5.83 -8.33
CA HIS A 38 -19.25 4.80 -8.85
C HIS A 38 -20.38 4.44 -7.88
N ALA A 39 -20.09 4.38 -6.59
CA ALA A 39 -21.11 4.14 -5.56
C ALA A 39 -22.14 5.28 -5.49
N VAL A 40 -21.69 6.53 -5.63
CA VAL A 40 -22.59 7.71 -5.73
C VAL A 40 -23.45 7.64 -7.00
N ASP A 41 -22.87 7.29 -8.15
CA ASP A 41 -23.61 7.14 -9.41
C ASP A 41 -24.69 6.05 -9.29
N LEU A 42 -24.37 4.88 -8.71
CA LEU A 42 -25.33 3.79 -8.47
C LEU A 42 -26.45 4.22 -7.50
N ALA A 43 -26.11 4.86 -6.39
CA ALA A 43 -27.10 5.33 -5.43
C ALA A 43 -28.06 6.34 -6.05
N ASN A 44 -27.57 7.28 -6.87
CA ASN A 44 -28.40 8.21 -7.63
C ASN A 44 -29.28 7.48 -8.67
N GLN A 45 -28.74 6.53 -9.40
CA GLN A 45 -29.49 5.73 -10.38
C GLN A 45 -30.65 4.99 -9.74
N HIS A 46 -30.45 4.40 -8.58
CA HIS A 46 -31.47 3.66 -7.85
C HIS A 46 -32.31 4.53 -6.92
N ARG A 47 -31.96 5.81 -6.74
CA ARG A 47 -32.58 6.74 -5.77
C ARG A 47 -32.63 6.16 -4.36
N GLN A 48 -31.50 5.57 -3.94
CA GLN A 48 -31.36 4.88 -2.65
C GLN A 48 -30.28 5.52 -1.78
N PRO A 49 -30.31 5.30 -0.46
CA PRO A 49 -29.23 5.70 0.42
C PRO A 49 -27.90 5.11 -0.01
N LEU A 50 -26.82 5.87 0.16
CA LEU A 50 -25.46 5.37 0.07
C LEU A 50 -24.86 5.22 1.46
N ILE A 51 -24.32 4.02 1.73
CA ILE A 51 -23.62 3.72 2.96
C ILE A 51 -22.18 3.39 2.62
N VAL A 52 -21.23 4.05 3.28
CA VAL A 52 -19.80 3.73 3.18
C VAL A 52 -19.38 3.07 4.49
N ILE A 53 -18.91 1.84 4.42
CA ILE A 53 -18.38 1.10 5.57
C ILE A 53 -16.88 0.98 5.42
N GLU A 54 -16.15 1.49 6.41
CA GLU A 54 -14.70 1.36 6.50
C GLU A 54 -14.34 0.57 7.75
N CYS A 55 -13.73 -0.62 7.56
CA CYS A 55 -13.39 -1.50 8.67
C CYS A 55 -11.91 -1.41 9.02
N LEU A 56 -11.61 -1.32 10.33
CA LEU A 56 -10.34 -1.71 10.91
C LEU A 56 -10.46 -3.13 11.45
N ALA A 57 -10.02 -4.11 10.67
CA ALA A 57 -10.02 -5.50 11.07
C ALA A 57 -8.77 -5.85 11.88
N LEU A 58 -8.92 -6.75 12.86
CA LEU A 58 -7.83 -7.26 13.68
C LEU A 58 -7.43 -8.68 13.31
N ASN A 59 -8.28 -9.39 12.55
CA ASN A 59 -8.08 -10.79 12.20
C ASN A 59 -7.13 -10.96 11.00
N HIS A 60 -5.94 -10.38 11.10
CA HIS A 60 -4.88 -10.60 10.13
C HIS A 60 -3.50 -10.64 10.82
N ARG A 61 -2.56 -11.35 10.22
CA ARG A 61 -1.24 -11.66 10.79
C ARG A 61 -0.45 -10.44 11.30
N TRP A 62 -0.58 -9.32 10.62
CA TRP A 62 0.24 -8.13 10.88
C TRP A 62 -0.54 -6.99 11.57
N ALA A 63 -1.68 -7.31 12.20
CA ALA A 63 -2.40 -6.33 13.01
C ALA A 63 -1.54 -5.88 14.19
N ASN A 64 -1.22 -4.60 14.26
CA ASN A 64 -0.35 -4.02 15.27
C ASN A 64 -0.70 -2.55 15.55
N ASP A 65 -0.14 -1.97 16.60
CA ASP A 65 -0.40 -0.58 16.98
C ASP A 65 -0.09 0.41 15.87
N ARG A 66 0.98 0.19 15.11
CA ARG A 66 1.42 1.07 14.01
C ARG A 66 0.39 1.18 12.91
N ILE A 67 -0.08 0.05 12.41
CA ILE A 67 -1.06 -0.03 11.33
C ILE A 67 -2.41 0.50 11.82
N SER A 68 -2.86 0.03 12.98
CA SER A 68 -4.15 0.41 13.55
C SER A 68 -4.24 1.90 13.79
N THR A 69 -3.19 2.51 14.36
CA THR A 69 -3.10 3.96 14.53
C THR A 69 -3.22 4.71 13.20
N PHE A 70 -2.47 4.28 12.19
CA PHE A 70 -2.44 4.96 10.90
C PHE A 70 -3.80 4.90 10.17
N VAL A 71 -4.50 3.77 10.27
CA VAL A 71 -5.86 3.59 9.73
C VAL A 71 -6.87 4.44 10.51
N LEU A 72 -6.88 4.38 11.84
CA LEU A 72 -7.78 5.18 12.69
C LEU A 72 -7.66 6.68 12.41
N GLN A 73 -6.45 7.17 12.20
CA GLN A 73 -6.23 8.58 11.82
C GLN A 73 -6.83 8.92 10.47
N GLY A 74 -6.83 7.99 9.51
CA GLY A 74 -7.52 8.12 8.23
C GLY A 74 -9.05 8.12 8.36
N MET A 75 -9.58 7.25 9.21
CA MET A 75 -11.02 7.18 9.50
C MET A 75 -11.55 8.49 10.08
N ILE A 76 -10.75 9.21 10.89
CA ILE A 76 -11.14 10.54 11.41
C ILE A 76 -11.29 11.55 10.28
N ASP A 77 -10.33 11.60 9.36
CA ASP A 77 -10.40 12.49 8.21
C ASP A 77 -11.61 12.17 7.33
N ASN A 78 -11.89 10.88 7.11
CA ASN A 78 -13.06 10.41 6.37
C ASN A 78 -14.36 10.77 7.08
N ARG A 79 -14.45 10.55 8.42
CA ARG A 79 -15.62 10.94 9.22
C ARG A 79 -15.94 12.42 9.06
N ALA A 80 -14.94 13.29 9.08
CA ALA A 80 -15.10 14.72 8.86
C ALA A 80 -15.55 15.04 7.42
N ALA A 81 -15.01 14.34 6.42
CA ALA A 81 -15.34 14.55 5.01
C ALA A 81 -16.77 14.11 4.67
N PHE A 82 -17.29 13.05 5.28
CA PHE A 82 -18.64 12.54 5.06
C PHE A 82 -19.72 13.25 5.89
N ALA A 83 -19.36 13.97 6.96
CA ALA A 83 -20.30 14.49 7.98
C ALA A 83 -21.37 15.47 7.45
N GLN A 84 -21.17 16.10 6.31
CA GLN A 84 -22.09 17.09 5.74
C GLN A 84 -22.54 16.71 4.32
N THR A 85 -22.68 15.42 4.07
CA THR A 85 -23.08 14.89 2.76
C THR A 85 -24.32 14.01 2.90
N GLY A 86 -24.96 13.66 1.78
CA GLY A 86 -26.07 12.68 1.75
C GLY A 86 -25.62 11.23 1.95
N VAL A 87 -24.38 10.98 2.42
CA VAL A 87 -23.79 9.65 2.56
C VAL A 87 -23.63 9.28 4.03
N THR A 88 -24.11 8.11 4.41
CA THR A 88 -23.89 7.57 5.75
C THR A 88 -22.55 6.86 5.81
N TYR A 89 -21.62 7.39 6.62
CA TYR A 89 -20.30 6.78 6.84
C TYR A 89 -20.25 6.04 8.16
N ILE A 90 -19.88 4.75 8.10
CA ILE A 90 -19.76 3.85 9.25
C ILE A 90 -18.31 3.39 9.40
N PRO A 91 -17.51 4.05 10.26
CA PRO A 91 -16.20 3.55 10.65
C PRO A 91 -16.37 2.43 11.68
N TYR A 92 -16.11 1.19 11.27
CA TYR A 92 -16.20 0.04 12.16
C TYR A 92 -14.81 -0.40 12.62
N VAL A 93 -14.63 -0.58 13.91
CA VAL A 93 -13.38 -1.07 14.52
C VAL A 93 -13.65 -2.39 15.23
N GLU A 94 -13.00 -3.45 14.78
CA GLU A 94 -13.01 -4.74 15.47
C GLU A 94 -12.25 -4.61 16.81
N THR A 95 -12.81 -5.09 17.91
CA THR A 95 -12.13 -5.08 19.22
C THR A 95 -11.62 -6.46 19.62
N ALA A 96 -12.26 -7.51 19.13
CA ALA A 96 -11.83 -8.89 19.31
C ALA A 96 -11.70 -9.58 17.95
N LYS A 97 -10.78 -10.53 17.85
CA LYS A 97 -10.61 -11.31 16.60
C LYS A 97 -11.91 -12.02 16.23
N LYS A 98 -12.32 -11.94 14.96
CA LYS A 98 -13.54 -12.50 14.39
C LYS A 98 -14.84 -11.86 14.87
N GLU A 99 -14.80 -10.74 15.57
CA GLU A 99 -16.01 -10.01 16.00
C GLU A 99 -16.85 -9.58 14.79
N ALA A 100 -16.21 -9.14 13.69
CA ALA A 100 -16.87 -8.78 12.44
C ALA A 100 -17.20 -10.00 11.53
N SER A 101 -17.08 -11.22 12.03
CA SER A 101 -17.40 -12.41 11.24
C SER A 101 -18.89 -12.44 10.89
N GLY A 102 -19.20 -12.47 9.58
CA GLY A 102 -20.57 -12.37 9.08
C GLY A 102 -21.11 -10.95 8.84
N LEU A 103 -20.42 -9.91 9.32
CA LEU A 103 -20.84 -8.51 9.12
C LEU A 103 -21.01 -8.19 7.63
N LEU A 104 -20.01 -8.50 6.81
CA LEU A 104 -20.05 -8.27 5.36
C LEU A 104 -21.26 -8.98 4.72
N GLU A 105 -21.51 -10.24 5.05
CA GLU A 105 -22.60 -11.02 4.50
C GLU A 105 -23.96 -10.39 4.79
N VAL A 106 -24.22 -10.00 6.03
CA VAL A 106 -25.51 -9.40 6.44
C VAL A 106 -25.75 -8.06 5.75
N TRP A 107 -24.69 -7.25 5.55
CA TRP A 107 -24.80 -6.01 4.79
C TRP A 107 -25.12 -6.27 3.32
N LEU A 108 -24.45 -7.24 2.69
CA LEU A 108 -24.70 -7.61 1.29
C LEU A 108 -26.11 -8.16 1.08
N GLN A 109 -26.69 -8.92 2.04
CA GLN A 109 -28.05 -9.43 1.96
C GLN A 109 -29.12 -8.33 1.94
N GLN A 110 -28.83 -7.15 2.50
CA GLN A 110 -29.77 -6.02 2.57
C GLN A 110 -29.48 -4.95 1.49
N ALA A 111 -28.33 -5.03 0.81
CA ALA A 111 -27.95 -4.09 -0.22
C ALA A 111 -28.59 -4.41 -1.58
N THR A 112 -28.91 -3.39 -2.37
CA THR A 112 -29.28 -3.53 -3.79
C THR A 112 -28.07 -3.88 -4.62
N ALA A 113 -26.96 -3.19 -4.36
CA ALA A 113 -25.65 -3.42 -4.95
C ALA A 113 -24.55 -3.06 -3.93
N CYS A 114 -23.41 -3.71 -4.08
CA CYS A 114 -22.20 -3.41 -3.31
C CYS A 114 -21.08 -2.96 -4.24
N VAL A 115 -20.43 -1.85 -3.90
CA VAL A 115 -19.16 -1.45 -4.48
C VAL A 115 -18.05 -1.85 -3.53
N ILE A 116 -16.96 -2.43 -4.03
CA ILE A 116 -15.79 -2.84 -3.25
C ILE A 116 -14.50 -2.52 -4.01
N ASP A 117 -13.45 -2.15 -3.28
CA ASP A 117 -12.15 -1.89 -3.87
C ASP A 117 -11.50 -3.17 -4.39
N ASP A 118 -10.97 -3.13 -5.63
CA ASP A 118 -10.06 -4.16 -6.16
C ASP A 118 -8.63 -3.88 -5.71
N PHE A 119 -8.12 -4.63 -4.76
CA PHE A 119 -6.73 -4.54 -4.32
C PHE A 119 -6.09 -5.93 -4.35
N PRO A 120 -4.95 -6.13 -5.04
CA PRO A 120 -4.52 -7.47 -5.44
C PRO A 120 -3.73 -8.24 -4.38
N THR A 121 -3.54 -7.67 -3.17
CA THR A 121 -2.70 -8.29 -2.14
C THR A 121 -3.34 -8.27 -0.76
N TYR A 122 -2.90 -9.19 0.08
CA TYR A 122 -3.13 -9.23 1.51
C TYR A 122 -4.62 -9.18 1.92
N TYR A 123 -4.92 -8.48 3.02
CA TYR A 123 -6.25 -8.44 3.63
C TYR A 123 -7.37 -7.89 2.71
N PRO A 124 -7.20 -6.78 1.97
CA PRO A 124 -8.25 -6.32 1.04
C PRO A 124 -8.62 -7.34 -0.03
N ARG A 125 -7.63 -8.09 -0.56
CA ARG A 125 -7.86 -9.18 -1.49
C ARG A 125 -8.71 -10.29 -0.84
N HIS A 126 -8.40 -10.69 0.39
CA HIS A 126 -9.18 -11.70 1.12
C HIS A 126 -10.63 -11.26 1.34
N VAL A 127 -10.87 -9.98 1.68
CA VAL A 127 -12.23 -9.44 1.84
C VAL A 127 -13.00 -9.49 0.51
N LEU A 128 -12.36 -9.13 -0.61
CA LEU A 128 -12.96 -9.24 -1.94
C LEU A 128 -13.30 -10.70 -2.29
N GLU A 129 -12.37 -11.62 -2.10
CA GLU A 129 -12.59 -13.07 -2.34
C GLU A 129 -13.73 -13.62 -1.49
N THR A 130 -13.89 -13.12 -0.27
CA THR A 130 -15.02 -13.47 0.62
C THR A 130 -16.35 -12.89 0.08
N ALA A 131 -16.35 -11.62 -0.32
CA ALA A 131 -17.55 -10.98 -0.86
C ALA A 131 -18.09 -11.69 -2.11
N LEU A 132 -17.19 -12.14 -2.99
CA LEU A 132 -17.53 -12.90 -4.20
C LEU A 132 -18.24 -14.24 -3.94
N GLN A 133 -18.13 -14.78 -2.73
CA GLN A 133 -18.77 -16.06 -2.36
C GLN A 133 -20.26 -15.91 -2.00
N PHE A 134 -20.71 -14.71 -1.58
CA PHE A 134 -22.05 -14.54 -1.03
C PHE A 134 -23.16 -14.42 -2.07
N ASN A 135 -22.91 -13.88 -3.25
CA ASN A 135 -23.85 -13.79 -4.38
C ASN A 135 -25.28 -13.32 -4.00
N THR A 136 -25.39 -12.38 -3.04
CA THR A 136 -26.67 -11.89 -2.50
C THR A 136 -27.14 -10.59 -3.12
N CYS A 137 -26.24 -9.83 -3.72
CA CYS A 137 -26.49 -8.61 -4.48
C CYS A 137 -25.47 -8.46 -5.62
N GLU A 138 -25.68 -7.52 -6.52
CA GLU A 138 -24.69 -7.19 -7.54
C GLU A 138 -23.44 -6.58 -6.89
N LEU A 139 -22.26 -7.16 -7.20
CA LEU A 139 -20.98 -6.75 -6.65
C LEU A 139 -20.15 -6.05 -7.72
N HIS A 140 -19.89 -4.77 -7.52
CA HIS A 140 -19.09 -3.90 -8.38
C HIS A 140 -17.67 -3.78 -7.82
N VAL A 141 -16.72 -4.46 -8.44
CA VAL A 141 -15.31 -4.50 -8.05
C VAL A 141 -14.56 -3.41 -8.80
N VAL A 142 -14.04 -2.41 -8.08
CA VAL A 142 -13.51 -1.17 -8.66
C VAL A 142 -12.03 -0.97 -8.38
N ASP A 143 -11.22 -0.81 -9.44
CA ASP A 143 -9.80 -0.48 -9.36
C ASP A 143 -9.55 1.03 -9.23
N SER A 144 -9.13 1.46 -8.04
CA SER A 144 -8.75 2.85 -7.70
C SER A 144 -7.24 3.04 -7.46
N ASN A 145 -6.37 2.10 -7.89
CA ASN A 145 -4.98 1.99 -7.40
C ASN A 145 -3.95 2.74 -8.23
N GLY A 146 -3.84 2.44 -9.51
CA GLY A 146 -2.79 2.91 -10.40
C GLY A 146 -3.27 3.93 -11.42
N PHE A 147 -2.33 4.50 -12.18
CA PHE A 147 -2.64 5.34 -13.32
C PHE A 147 -3.34 4.53 -14.42
N MET A 148 -2.87 3.31 -14.67
CA MET A 148 -3.53 2.35 -15.55
C MET A 148 -4.39 1.38 -14.75
N ALA A 149 -5.53 0.97 -15.31
CA ALA A 149 -6.33 -0.10 -14.73
C ALA A 149 -5.53 -1.42 -14.72
N MET A 150 -5.29 -2.01 -13.55
CA MET A 150 -4.32 -3.09 -13.39
C MET A 150 -4.72 -4.38 -14.10
N ARG A 151 -6.01 -4.69 -14.23
CA ARG A 151 -6.50 -5.92 -14.89
C ARG A 151 -6.77 -5.75 -16.37
N ALA A 152 -7.00 -4.51 -16.82
CA ALA A 152 -7.31 -4.22 -18.22
C ALA A 152 -6.14 -4.43 -19.18
N GLN A 153 -4.90 -4.58 -18.65
CA GLN A 153 -3.71 -4.67 -19.48
C GLN A 153 -3.58 -6.02 -20.21
N GLY A 154 -4.33 -7.04 -19.83
CA GLY A 154 -4.39 -8.36 -20.47
C GLY A 154 -3.08 -9.16 -20.43
N ARG A 155 -2.02 -8.63 -19.83
CA ARG A 155 -0.70 -9.27 -19.73
C ARG A 155 0.13 -8.76 -18.55
N ASN A 156 1.00 -9.62 -18.05
CA ASN A 156 2.04 -9.24 -17.10
C ASN A 156 3.26 -8.64 -17.86
N PHE A 157 3.88 -7.62 -17.25
CA PHE A 157 5.10 -6.98 -17.78
C PHE A 157 6.32 -7.47 -17.01
N THR A 158 7.32 -7.96 -17.74
CA THR A 158 8.55 -8.52 -17.15
C THR A 158 9.63 -7.47 -16.90
N THR A 159 9.48 -6.26 -17.40
CA THR A 159 10.41 -5.14 -17.22
C THR A 159 9.69 -3.80 -17.20
N ALA A 160 10.22 -2.81 -16.50
CA ALA A 160 9.73 -1.44 -16.54
C ALA A 160 9.79 -0.83 -17.95
N TYR A 161 10.77 -1.25 -18.77
CA TYR A 161 10.88 -0.83 -20.17
C TYR A 161 9.67 -1.28 -21.00
N SER A 162 9.24 -2.54 -20.86
CA SER A 162 8.09 -3.07 -21.62
C SER A 162 6.79 -2.38 -21.22
N LEU A 163 6.61 -2.04 -19.93
CA LEU A 163 5.47 -1.28 -19.47
C LEU A 163 5.48 0.17 -19.98
N ARG A 164 6.65 0.86 -19.95
CA ARG A 164 6.76 2.21 -20.52
C ARG A 164 6.43 2.25 -22.01
N ARG A 165 6.91 1.27 -22.79
CA ARG A 165 6.54 1.18 -24.23
C ARG A 165 5.04 1.00 -24.43
N HIS A 166 4.37 0.30 -23.53
CA HIS A 166 2.92 0.15 -23.58
C HIS A 166 2.25 1.49 -23.24
N LEU A 167 2.61 2.09 -22.11
CA LEU A 167 2.09 3.39 -21.67
C LEU A 167 2.25 4.48 -22.75
N HIS A 168 3.43 4.57 -23.39
CA HIS A 168 3.67 5.55 -24.46
C HIS A 168 2.73 5.42 -25.65
N LYS A 169 2.17 4.22 -25.87
CA LYS A 169 1.20 3.97 -26.95
C LYS A 169 -0.25 4.21 -26.55
N THR A 170 -0.56 4.08 -25.25
CA THR A 170 -1.93 4.08 -24.72
C THR A 170 -2.22 5.30 -23.84
N ILE A 171 -1.31 6.27 -23.75
CA ILE A 171 -1.43 7.41 -22.84
C ILE A 171 -2.77 8.15 -22.97
N LEU A 172 -3.25 8.33 -24.20
CA LEU A 172 -4.51 9.04 -24.46
C LEU A 172 -5.70 8.35 -23.81
N GLU A 173 -5.73 7.02 -23.80
CA GLU A 173 -6.80 6.24 -23.19
C GLU A 173 -6.89 6.52 -21.68
N HIS A 174 -5.72 6.59 -21.01
CA HIS A 174 -5.64 6.78 -19.57
C HIS A 174 -5.89 8.24 -19.11
N MET A 175 -5.71 9.22 -20.01
CA MET A 175 -5.97 10.64 -19.68
C MET A 175 -7.44 10.95 -19.42
N TYR A 176 -8.36 10.13 -19.93
CA TYR A 176 -9.80 10.28 -19.73
C TYR A 176 -10.35 9.45 -18.55
N GLU A 177 -9.49 8.71 -17.83
CA GLU A 177 -9.88 7.81 -16.76
C GLU A 177 -9.77 8.43 -15.36
N PHE A 178 -9.58 9.73 -15.23
CA PHE A 178 -9.44 10.37 -13.91
C PHE A 178 -10.78 10.40 -13.18
N PRO A 179 -10.81 10.03 -11.88
CA PRO A 179 -12.03 10.15 -11.09
C PRO A 179 -12.29 11.61 -10.75
N LEU A 180 -13.52 11.92 -10.39
CA LEU A 180 -13.89 13.24 -9.88
C LEU A 180 -13.04 13.60 -8.63
N ALA A 181 -12.62 14.87 -8.57
CA ALA A 181 -11.89 15.37 -7.40
C ALA A 181 -12.74 15.28 -6.12
N ASN A 182 -14.04 15.56 -6.24
CA ASN A 182 -15.01 15.57 -5.15
C ASN A 182 -16.27 14.77 -5.52
N PRO A 183 -16.25 13.45 -5.48
CA PRO A 183 -17.43 12.63 -5.84
C PRO A 183 -18.65 12.93 -4.98
N LEU A 184 -18.46 13.35 -3.74
CA LEU A 184 -19.53 13.66 -2.78
C LEU A 184 -20.36 14.90 -3.16
N ASP A 185 -19.88 15.75 -4.08
CA ASP A 185 -20.69 16.88 -4.57
C ASP A 185 -21.97 16.40 -5.28
N ASN A 186 -21.94 15.19 -5.85
CA ASN A 186 -23.07 14.54 -6.51
C ASN A 186 -23.96 13.71 -5.56
N ALA A 187 -23.65 13.68 -4.27
CA ALA A 187 -24.36 12.86 -3.28
C ALA A 187 -25.30 13.65 -2.37
N LYS A 188 -25.43 14.97 -2.58
CA LYS A 188 -26.14 15.88 -1.65
C LYS A 188 -27.64 15.59 -1.54
N ASP A 189 -28.24 15.08 -2.60
CA ASP A 189 -29.69 14.83 -2.69
C ASP A 189 -30.05 13.35 -2.46
N LEU A 190 -29.07 12.52 -2.05
CA LEU A 190 -29.32 11.12 -1.74
C LEU A 190 -30.19 11.01 -0.47
N PRO A 191 -31.16 10.08 -0.45
CA PRO A 191 -31.94 9.81 0.74
C PRO A 191 -31.05 9.26 1.87
N MET A 192 -31.35 9.64 3.11
CA MET A 192 -30.66 9.10 4.29
C MET A 192 -31.24 7.75 4.67
N ILE A 193 -30.37 6.86 5.19
CA ILE A 193 -30.81 5.59 5.78
C ILE A 193 -31.40 5.84 7.17
N GLU A 194 -32.42 5.06 7.55
CA GLU A 194 -32.94 5.07 8.90
C GLU A 194 -31.97 4.41 9.90
N ALA A 195 -31.75 5.06 11.05
CA ALA A 195 -30.84 4.55 12.08
C ALA A 195 -31.25 3.16 12.59
N THR A 196 -32.54 2.90 12.73
CA THR A 196 -33.11 1.60 13.15
C THR A 196 -32.72 0.46 12.20
N LEU A 197 -32.63 0.71 10.90
CA LEU A 197 -32.18 -0.30 9.94
C LEU A 197 -30.69 -0.65 10.12
N ILE A 198 -29.84 0.34 10.44
CA ILE A 198 -28.43 0.10 10.75
C ILE A 198 -28.31 -0.76 12.00
N GLU A 199 -29.05 -0.43 13.07
CA GLU A 199 -29.06 -1.19 14.32
C GLU A 199 -29.52 -2.64 14.11
N ASP A 200 -30.58 -2.87 13.32
CA ASP A 200 -31.09 -4.19 12.95
C ASP A 200 -30.05 -5.04 12.20
N ILE A 201 -29.28 -4.43 11.29
CA ILE A 201 -28.24 -5.12 10.53
C ILE A 201 -27.10 -5.57 11.46
N PHE A 202 -26.64 -4.69 12.35
CA PHE A 202 -25.62 -5.04 13.33
C PHE A 202 -26.10 -6.12 14.31
N ALA A 203 -27.35 -6.03 14.76
CA ALA A 203 -27.95 -7.04 15.62
C ALA A 203 -28.00 -8.44 14.95
N LYS A 204 -28.34 -8.49 13.65
CA LYS A 204 -28.37 -9.74 12.87
C LYS A 204 -26.98 -10.38 12.67
N SER A 205 -25.94 -9.58 12.61
CA SER A 205 -24.57 -10.06 12.46
C SER A 205 -23.94 -10.51 13.80
N ASN A 206 -24.64 -10.37 14.92
CA ASN A 206 -24.09 -10.50 16.28
C ASN A 206 -22.83 -9.63 16.51
N THR A 207 -22.73 -8.56 15.76
CA THR A 207 -21.60 -7.63 15.81
C THR A 207 -22.03 -6.43 16.62
N PRO A 208 -21.34 -6.09 17.71
CA PRO A 208 -21.73 -4.95 18.51
C PRO A 208 -21.54 -3.65 17.73
N LEU A 209 -22.59 -2.85 17.63
CA LEU A 209 -22.47 -1.45 17.23
C LEU A 209 -21.90 -0.67 18.42
N THR A 210 -20.61 -0.82 18.68
CA THR A 210 -20.00 -0.20 19.84
C THR A 210 -19.56 1.22 19.46
N PRO A 211 -20.00 2.24 20.20
CA PRO A 211 -19.46 3.58 20.02
C PRO A 211 -18.03 3.60 20.56
N TYR A 212 -17.06 3.52 19.66
CA TYR A 212 -15.62 3.61 19.99
C TYR A 212 -15.21 5.07 20.21
N GLU A 213 -16.02 5.84 20.88
CA GLU A 213 -15.73 7.25 21.17
C GLU A 213 -14.34 7.44 21.82
N TYR A 214 -13.91 6.49 22.63
CA TYR A 214 -12.60 6.54 23.26
C TYR A 214 -11.46 6.40 22.23
N LEU A 215 -11.62 5.59 21.18
CA LEU A 215 -10.63 5.46 20.10
C LEU A 215 -10.57 6.74 19.25
N TRP A 216 -11.72 7.38 19.01
CA TRP A 216 -11.78 8.63 18.28
C TRP A 216 -11.12 9.77 19.06
N ARG A 217 -11.42 9.90 20.36
CA ARG A 217 -10.78 10.91 21.22
C ARG A 217 -9.28 10.76 21.30
N VAL A 218 -8.79 9.53 21.34
CA VAL A 218 -7.36 9.23 21.36
C VAL A 218 -6.71 9.57 20.02
N ALA A 219 -7.35 9.24 18.92
CA ALA A 219 -6.83 9.57 17.60
C ALA A 219 -6.85 11.09 17.32
N GLU A 220 -7.85 11.83 17.84
CA GLU A 220 -7.95 13.30 17.74
C GLU A 220 -6.94 14.01 18.66
N GLY A 221 -6.73 13.51 19.86
CA GLY A 221 -5.89 14.16 20.89
C GLY A 221 -4.38 14.06 20.68
N GLY A 222 -3.92 13.37 19.65
CA GLY A 222 -2.48 13.19 19.38
C GLY A 222 -1.77 12.25 20.35
N ASP A 223 -2.39 11.93 21.46
CA ASP A 223 -1.98 10.86 22.38
C ASP A 223 -2.76 9.59 22.03
N ILE A 224 -2.39 9.00 20.90
CA ILE A 224 -2.74 7.60 20.60
C ILE A 224 -1.83 6.78 21.51
N GLY A 225 -1.93 7.12 22.78
CA GLY A 225 -1.16 6.50 23.82
C GLY A 225 -1.52 5.02 23.90
N LYS A 226 -0.59 4.24 24.33
CA LYS A 226 -0.67 2.81 24.65
C LYS A 226 -2.01 2.35 25.24
N ASN A 227 -2.78 3.25 25.83
CA ASN A 227 -4.02 2.95 26.55
C ASN A 227 -5.25 2.73 25.67
N ALA A 228 -5.36 3.34 24.48
CA ALA A 228 -6.55 3.14 23.63
C ALA A 228 -6.47 1.85 22.83
N LEU A 229 -5.29 1.56 22.28
CA LEU A 229 -5.06 0.32 21.53
C LEU A 229 -4.84 -0.88 22.45
N SER A 230 -4.48 -0.68 23.73
CA SER A 230 -4.19 -1.75 24.70
C SER A 230 -5.36 -2.74 24.92
N LYS A 231 -6.59 -2.33 24.57
CA LYS A 231 -7.77 -3.19 24.62
C LYS A 231 -7.99 -4.03 23.37
N LEU A 232 -7.26 -3.73 22.28
CA LEU A 232 -7.36 -4.47 21.03
C LEU A 232 -6.45 -5.70 21.08
N ASN A 233 -6.89 -6.82 20.52
CA ASN A 233 -6.09 -8.03 20.46
C ASN A 233 -5.15 -8.00 19.24
N ILE A 234 -4.11 -7.16 19.30
CA ILE A 234 -3.12 -6.93 18.24
C ILE A 234 -1.69 -7.02 18.78
N ASP A 235 -0.69 -6.95 17.92
CA ASP A 235 0.73 -6.91 18.32
C ASP A 235 1.10 -5.50 18.83
N HIS A 236 1.25 -5.36 20.14
CA HIS A 236 1.67 -4.11 20.80
C HIS A 236 3.18 -3.88 20.82
N THR A 237 3.99 -4.80 20.26
CA THR A 237 5.46 -4.65 20.20
C THR A 237 5.91 -3.79 19.03
N VAL A 238 5.03 -3.48 18.08
CA VAL A 238 5.29 -2.59 16.94
C VAL A 238 4.60 -1.24 17.15
N PRO A 239 5.28 -0.26 17.77
CA PRO A 239 4.67 1.00 18.17
C PRO A 239 4.32 1.90 16.98
N PRO A 240 3.37 2.83 17.12
CA PRO A 240 3.05 3.84 16.13
C PRO A 240 4.26 4.69 15.74
N VAL A 241 4.26 5.21 14.51
CA VAL A 241 5.27 6.18 14.05
C VAL A 241 4.77 7.60 14.30
N LEU A 242 5.20 8.21 15.39
CA LEU A 242 4.72 9.53 15.84
C LEU A 242 4.92 10.66 14.83
N THR A 243 5.93 10.55 13.95
CA THR A 243 6.24 11.56 12.92
C THR A 243 5.43 11.40 11.62
N LYS A 244 4.58 10.38 11.54
CA LYS A 244 3.77 10.08 10.36
C LYS A 244 2.32 9.84 10.77
N LYS A 245 1.52 10.91 10.74
CA LYS A 245 0.08 10.82 10.97
C LYS A 245 -0.61 10.27 9.71
N GLY A 246 -1.50 9.29 9.87
CA GLY A 246 -2.35 8.79 8.79
C GLY A 246 -3.39 9.83 8.32
N GLY A 247 -4.14 9.48 7.29
CA GLY A 247 -5.25 10.27 6.80
C GLY A 247 -4.93 11.17 5.60
N SER A 248 -6.00 11.61 4.94
CA SER A 248 -5.94 12.38 3.69
C SER A 248 -5.45 13.82 3.90
N VAL A 249 -5.68 14.41 5.06
CA VAL A 249 -5.24 15.78 5.38
C VAL A 249 -3.70 15.83 5.43
N GLU A 250 -3.07 14.93 6.18
CA GLU A 250 -1.61 14.88 6.28
C GLU A 250 -0.98 14.42 4.96
N ALA A 251 -1.60 13.46 4.24
CA ALA A 251 -1.16 13.04 2.92
C ALA A 251 -1.04 14.24 1.96
N ARG A 252 -2.10 15.05 1.86
CA ARG A 252 -2.13 16.25 1.01
C ARG A 252 -1.13 17.30 1.45
N ARG A 253 -0.96 17.52 2.76
CA ARG A 253 0.04 18.46 3.29
C ARG A 253 1.46 18.06 2.87
N ARG A 254 1.82 16.78 3.05
CA ARG A 254 3.15 16.24 2.67
C ARG A 254 3.39 16.28 1.18
N TRP A 255 2.37 15.93 0.42
CA TRP A 255 2.42 15.96 -1.02
C TRP A 255 2.65 17.39 -1.55
N LYS A 256 1.87 18.39 -1.07
CA LYS A 256 2.03 19.79 -1.44
C LYS A 256 3.41 20.34 -1.09
N GLU A 257 3.95 19.98 0.08
CA GLU A 257 5.32 20.34 0.47
C GLU A 257 6.35 19.73 -0.49
N PHE A 258 6.20 18.46 -0.87
CA PHE A 258 7.11 17.82 -1.81
C PHE A 258 7.02 18.46 -3.21
N LEU A 259 5.82 18.63 -3.74
CA LEU A 259 5.56 19.22 -5.05
C LEU A 259 6.19 20.62 -5.18
N SER A 260 5.98 21.46 -4.16
CA SER A 260 6.42 22.88 -4.21
C SER A 260 7.89 23.09 -3.91
N LYS A 261 8.52 22.24 -3.07
CA LYS A 261 9.88 22.52 -2.56
C LYS A 261 10.94 21.52 -3.01
N ARG A 262 10.58 20.27 -3.30
CA ARG A 262 11.55 19.17 -3.43
C ARG A 262 11.50 18.44 -4.76
N LEU A 263 10.37 18.46 -5.46
CA LEU A 263 10.21 17.73 -6.73
C LEU A 263 11.24 18.17 -7.78
N ILE A 264 11.56 19.48 -7.83
CA ILE A 264 12.53 20.02 -8.81
C ILE A 264 13.95 19.47 -8.64
N ASN A 265 14.31 18.99 -7.45
CA ASN A 265 15.62 18.40 -7.14
C ASN A 265 15.56 16.87 -6.97
N TYR A 266 14.42 16.27 -7.30
CA TYR A 266 14.16 14.86 -7.00
C TYR A 266 15.20 13.90 -7.60
N ASN A 267 15.60 14.11 -8.85
CA ASN A 267 16.51 13.21 -9.56
C ASN A 267 17.90 13.13 -8.89
N GLU A 268 18.40 14.24 -8.38
CA GLU A 268 19.70 14.32 -7.70
C GLU A 268 19.64 13.80 -6.26
N MET A 269 18.57 14.18 -5.54
CA MET A 269 18.50 14.02 -4.09
C MET A 269 17.91 12.66 -3.65
N ARG A 270 17.09 12.02 -4.49
CA ARG A 270 16.32 10.82 -4.10
C ARG A 270 17.16 9.64 -3.65
N ASN A 271 18.41 9.54 -4.09
CA ASN A 271 19.31 8.43 -3.76
C ASN A 271 20.27 8.76 -2.61
N GLN A 272 20.22 9.96 -2.04
CA GLN A 272 21.08 10.36 -0.91
C GLN A 272 20.40 10.00 0.43
N PRO A 273 20.90 9.01 1.20
CA PRO A 273 20.23 8.56 2.42
C PRO A 273 20.11 9.62 3.52
N GLN A 274 21.03 10.59 3.54
CA GLN A 274 21.03 11.68 4.51
C GLN A 274 20.05 12.80 4.17
N GLU A 275 19.57 12.83 2.93
CA GLU A 275 18.73 13.91 2.41
C GLU A 275 17.25 13.50 2.37
N ARG A 276 16.37 14.48 2.50
CA ARG A 276 14.93 14.28 2.33
C ARG A 276 14.52 14.43 0.86
N GLY A 277 15.24 13.75 -0.06
CA GLY A 277 15.03 13.89 -1.50
C GLY A 277 13.80 13.15 -2.03
N ALA A 278 13.38 12.06 -1.40
CA ALA A 278 12.18 11.31 -1.79
C ALA A 278 10.89 11.99 -1.30
N SER A 279 9.75 11.68 -1.96
CA SER A 279 8.44 12.20 -1.54
C SER A 279 8.04 11.69 -0.14
N GLY A 280 8.35 10.45 0.17
CA GLY A 280 7.95 9.78 1.41
C GLY A 280 6.45 9.50 1.49
N ILE A 281 5.73 9.54 0.36
CA ILE A 281 4.26 9.44 0.30
C ILE A 281 3.74 8.00 0.25
N SER A 282 4.62 6.99 0.12
CA SER A 282 4.24 5.57 -0.06
C SER A 282 3.31 5.02 1.03
N PRO A 283 3.41 5.36 2.34
CA PRO A 283 2.44 4.91 3.32
C PRO A 283 1.02 5.38 3.03
N TRP A 284 0.84 6.64 2.65
CA TRP A 284 -0.48 7.20 2.34
C TRP A 284 -1.06 6.67 1.04
N LEU A 285 -0.21 6.34 0.07
CA LEU A 285 -0.62 5.65 -1.17
C LEU A 285 -1.05 4.21 -0.88
N HIS A 286 -0.33 3.50 -0.01
CA HIS A 286 -0.66 2.13 0.39
C HIS A 286 -2.04 2.04 1.07
N PHE A 287 -2.28 2.91 2.06
CA PHE A 287 -3.57 2.95 2.76
C PHE A 287 -4.67 3.72 2.00
N GLY A 288 -4.37 4.22 0.80
CA GLY A 288 -5.35 4.91 -0.03
C GLY A 288 -5.77 6.30 0.46
N HIS A 289 -5.02 6.91 1.38
CA HIS A 289 -5.28 8.24 1.91
C HIS A 289 -5.03 9.35 0.87
N ILE A 290 -4.32 9.05 -0.21
CA ILE A 290 -4.14 9.90 -1.40
C ILE A 290 -4.15 9.03 -2.65
N GLY A 291 -4.74 9.53 -3.74
CA GLY A 291 -4.81 8.83 -5.02
C GLY A 291 -3.67 9.17 -5.97
N VAL A 292 -3.26 8.22 -6.82
CA VAL A 292 -2.27 8.44 -7.88
C VAL A 292 -2.76 9.51 -8.86
N HIS A 293 -4.03 9.46 -9.25
CA HIS A 293 -4.62 10.44 -10.16
C HIS A 293 -4.59 11.86 -9.60
N GLN A 294 -4.82 12.04 -8.29
CA GLN A 294 -4.66 13.34 -7.64
C GLN A 294 -3.23 13.87 -7.78
N ILE A 295 -2.24 13.04 -7.47
CA ILE A 295 -0.82 13.39 -7.56
C ILE A 295 -0.45 13.81 -8.98
N ILE A 296 -0.86 13.03 -9.98
CA ILE A 296 -0.56 13.28 -11.39
C ILE A 296 -1.26 14.55 -11.86
N ASN A 297 -2.56 14.71 -11.54
CA ASN A 297 -3.30 15.92 -11.89
C ASN A 297 -2.68 17.19 -11.31
N GLU A 298 -2.23 17.16 -10.05
CA GLU A 298 -1.59 18.30 -9.41
C GLU A 298 -0.20 18.62 -10.03
N ILE A 299 0.56 17.60 -10.49
CA ILE A 299 1.78 17.81 -11.29
C ILE A 299 1.43 18.47 -12.63
N PHE A 300 0.48 17.91 -13.38
CA PHE A 300 0.09 18.43 -14.68
C PHE A 300 -0.41 19.88 -14.58
N THR A 301 -1.19 20.18 -13.54
CA THR A 301 -1.64 21.54 -13.26
C THR A 301 -0.48 22.48 -12.93
N ALA A 302 0.44 22.05 -12.05
CA ALA A 302 1.57 22.89 -11.63
C ALA A 302 2.53 23.24 -12.78
N TYR A 303 2.71 22.30 -13.71
CA TYR A 303 3.58 22.48 -14.87
C TYR A 303 2.82 22.88 -16.14
N ARG A 304 1.50 23.15 -16.06
CA ARG A 304 0.63 23.45 -17.22
C ARG A 304 0.79 22.43 -18.34
N TRP A 305 0.93 21.15 -17.95
CA TRP A 305 1.15 20.09 -18.88
C TRP A 305 -0.12 19.74 -19.67
N ASP A 306 0.04 19.49 -20.94
CA ASP A 306 -0.97 18.99 -21.86
C ASP A 306 -0.40 17.81 -22.67
N VAL A 307 -1.24 16.90 -23.10
CA VAL A 307 -0.83 15.68 -23.83
C VAL A 307 -0.10 15.99 -25.14
N SER A 308 -0.30 17.16 -25.72
CA SER A 308 0.45 17.62 -26.91
C SER A 308 1.94 17.86 -26.64
N MET A 309 2.35 17.99 -25.36
CA MET A 309 3.75 18.12 -24.96
C MET A 309 4.53 16.80 -25.02
N VAL A 310 3.84 15.66 -25.17
CA VAL A 310 4.49 14.36 -25.30
C VAL A 310 5.41 14.33 -26.51
N THR A 311 6.67 13.96 -26.29
CA THR A 311 7.72 14.00 -27.33
C THR A 311 7.97 12.62 -27.91
N PRO A 312 7.68 12.37 -29.20
CA PRO A 312 8.06 11.14 -29.90
C PRO A 312 9.59 10.92 -29.91
N PRO A 313 10.08 9.68 -30.07
CA PRO A 313 9.34 8.45 -30.33
C PRO A 313 8.77 7.78 -29.08
N ASN A 314 7.71 6.96 -29.29
CA ASN A 314 7.08 6.14 -28.26
C ASN A 314 7.87 4.83 -28.03
N ASP A 315 9.13 4.96 -27.63
CA ASP A 315 10.12 3.88 -27.55
C ASP A 315 10.29 3.28 -26.14
N GLY A 316 9.60 3.83 -25.13
CA GLY A 316 9.68 3.38 -23.73
C GLY A 316 10.89 3.96 -22.99
N ARG A 317 11.49 5.04 -23.48
CA ARG A 317 12.54 5.79 -22.77
C ARG A 317 12.03 6.30 -21.43
N ARG A 318 12.91 6.42 -20.47
CA ARG A 318 12.57 6.87 -19.11
C ARG A 318 12.44 8.38 -19.01
N ASN A 319 13.25 9.14 -19.73
CA ASN A 319 13.34 10.60 -19.68
C ASN A 319 13.14 11.20 -21.06
N GLY A 320 12.69 12.45 -21.12
CA GLY A 320 12.52 13.22 -22.35
C GLY A 320 11.32 12.75 -23.20
N TRP A 321 10.30 12.15 -22.56
CA TRP A 321 9.08 11.75 -23.24
C TRP A 321 7.86 12.59 -22.84
N TRP A 322 7.75 12.96 -21.57
CA TRP A 322 6.62 13.74 -21.07
C TRP A 322 6.66 15.23 -21.47
N GLY A 323 7.81 15.74 -21.95
CA GLY A 323 8.01 17.16 -22.17
C GLY A 323 8.08 17.98 -20.88
N LEU A 324 8.42 17.34 -19.79
CA LEU A 324 8.53 17.91 -18.45
C LEU A 324 10.01 17.97 -18.00
N PRO A 325 10.35 18.78 -16.99
CA PRO A 325 11.69 18.76 -16.41
C PRO A 325 12.10 17.35 -15.97
N GLU A 326 13.37 16.99 -16.17
CA GLU A 326 13.88 15.65 -15.88
C GLU A 326 13.55 15.13 -14.45
N PRO A 327 13.64 15.93 -13.37
CA PRO A 327 13.25 15.49 -12.02
C PRO A 327 11.76 15.10 -11.93
N VAL A 328 10.90 15.82 -12.65
CA VAL A 328 9.45 15.55 -12.69
C VAL A 328 9.17 14.24 -13.43
N GLU A 329 9.79 14.05 -14.60
CA GLU A 329 9.69 12.80 -15.37
C GLU A 329 10.23 11.60 -14.57
N ALA A 330 11.34 11.80 -13.83
CA ALA A 330 11.89 10.77 -12.96
C ALA A 330 10.95 10.40 -11.80
N PHE A 331 10.14 11.35 -11.31
CA PHE A 331 9.12 11.07 -10.31
C PHE A 331 7.89 10.39 -10.94
N LEU A 332 7.43 10.84 -12.09
CA LEU A 332 6.34 10.19 -12.82
C LEU A 332 6.68 8.72 -13.15
N ASP A 333 7.93 8.43 -13.52
CA ASP A 333 8.39 7.04 -13.72
C ASP A 333 8.23 6.18 -12.46
N GLN A 334 8.38 6.74 -11.25
CA GLN A 334 8.17 6.00 -10.00
C GLN A 334 6.68 5.82 -9.69
N ILE A 335 5.88 6.88 -9.82
CA ILE A 335 4.47 6.86 -9.41
C ILE A 335 3.56 6.17 -10.44
N ILE A 336 3.98 6.10 -11.70
CA ILE A 336 3.27 5.42 -12.77
C ILE A 336 3.94 4.07 -13.06
N THR A 337 5.12 4.07 -13.71
CA THR A 337 5.71 2.85 -14.24
C THR A 337 6.01 1.82 -13.15
N TRP A 338 6.76 2.21 -12.12
CA TRP A 338 7.16 1.27 -11.07
C TRP A 338 6.02 0.90 -10.15
N ARG A 339 5.06 1.81 -9.92
CA ARG A 339 3.87 1.47 -9.16
C ARG A 339 2.97 0.53 -9.92
N ASP A 340 2.60 0.88 -11.15
CA ASP A 340 1.63 0.10 -11.92
C ASP A 340 2.16 -1.29 -12.28
N ILE A 341 3.47 -1.45 -12.56
CA ILE A 341 4.04 -2.78 -12.79
C ILE A 341 3.87 -3.71 -11.57
N GLY A 342 3.96 -3.16 -10.35
CA GLY A 342 3.72 -3.90 -9.12
C GLY A 342 2.26 -4.34 -8.99
N PHE A 343 1.33 -3.43 -9.21
CA PHE A 343 -0.12 -3.72 -9.14
C PHE A 343 -0.55 -4.71 -10.22
N ILE A 344 -0.16 -4.50 -11.47
CA ILE A 344 -0.45 -5.41 -12.59
C ILE A 344 0.12 -6.79 -12.30
N HIS A 345 1.38 -6.87 -11.82
CA HIS A 345 2.01 -8.15 -11.50
C HIS A 345 1.24 -8.92 -10.43
N CYS A 346 0.93 -8.30 -9.31
CA CYS A 346 0.23 -8.97 -8.21
C CYS A 346 -1.23 -9.31 -8.56
N ALA A 347 -1.88 -8.52 -9.42
CA ALA A 347 -3.21 -8.82 -9.92
C ALA A 347 -3.25 -10.05 -10.85
N MET A 348 -2.18 -10.28 -11.61
CA MET A 348 -2.08 -11.38 -12.58
C MET A 348 -1.38 -12.62 -12.05
N ILE A 349 -0.57 -12.50 -11.01
CA ILE A 349 0.20 -13.59 -10.41
C ILE A 349 -0.24 -13.77 -8.94
N PRO A 350 -1.22 -14.64 -8.68
CA PRO A 350 -1.75 -14.87 -7.34
C PRO A 350 -0.69 -15.25 -6.31
N ASP A 351 0.28 -16.06 -6.73
CA ASP A 351 1.37 -16.59 -5.88
C ASP A 351 2.60 -15.68 -5.86
N HIS A 352 2.39 -14.36 -6.03
CA HIS A 352 3.47 -13.37 -6.11
C HIS A 352 4.40 -13.33 -4.89
N THR A 353 4.00 -13.86 -3.75
CA THR A 353 4.81 -14.01 -2.54
C THR A 353 5.64 -15.29 -2.49
N GLU A 354 5.39 -16.24 -3.41
CA GLU A 354 6.09 -17.51 -3.44
C GLU A 354 7.39 -17.41 -4.27
N PHE A 355 8.38 -18.20 -3.87
CA PHE A 355 9.67 -18.27 -4.57
C PHE A 355 9.50 -18.72 -6.04
N SER A 356 8.53 -19.59 -6.30
CA SER A 356 8.16 -20.07 -7.64
C SER A 356 7.67 -18.96 -8.58
N SER A 357 7.26 -17.80 -8.05
CA SER A 357 6.86 -16.64 -8.85
C SER A 357 8.03 -15.87 -9.47
N LEU A 358 9.26 -16.19 -9.08
CA LEU A 358 10.46 -15.59 -9.66
C LEU A 358 10.69 -16.10 -11.10
N PRO A 359 11.36 -15.33 -11.97
CA PRO A 359 11.76 -15.81 -13.29
C PRO A 359 12.59 -17.10 -13.20
N GLN A 360 12.37 -18.04 -14.12
CA GLN A 360 13.05 -19.34 -14.10
C GLN A 360 14.58 -19.22 -14.02
N TRP A 361 15.17 -18.29 -14.77
CA TRP A 361 16.61 -18.05 -14.74
C TRP A 361 17.13 -17.66 -13.34
N ALA A 362 16.32 -16.88 -12.60
CA ALA A 362 16.67 -16.46 -11.25
C ALA A 362 16.54 -17.63 -10.25
N GLN A 363 15.48 -18.44 -10.36
CA GLN A 363 15.34 -19.66 -9.56
C GLN A 363 16.50 -20.62 -9.77
N THR A 364 16.86 -20.88 -11.05
CA THR A 364 17.95 -21.79 -11.42
C THR A 364 19.28 -21.32 -10.81
N THR A 365 19.67 -20.07 -11.06
CA THR A 365 20.97 -19.57 -10.56
C THR A 365 21.02 -19.53 -9.02
N LEU A 366 19.91 -19.18 -8.33
CA LEU A 366 19.86 -19.19 -6.87
C LEU A 366 19.90 -20.61 -6.28
N ALA A 367 19.35 -21.61 -6.99
CA ALA A 367 19.41 -23.01 -6.60
C ALA A 367 20.85 -23.55 -6.77
N GLU A 368 21.53 -23.25 -7.87
CA GLU A 368 22.92 -23.64 -8.15
C GLU A 368 23.87 -23.10 -7.07
N HIS A 369 23.61 -21.90 -6.54
CA HIS A 369 24.41 -21.23 -5.52
C HIS A 369 23.87 -21.37 -4.08
N SER A 370 22.90 -22.25 -3.86
CA SER A 370 22.27 -22.41 -2.53
C SER A 370 23.20 -22.99 -1.47
N THR A 371 24.18 -23.78 -1.90
CA THR A 371 25.19 -24.45 -1.03
C THR A 371 26.51 -23.70 -0.93
N ASP A 372 26.65 -22.54 -1.58
CA ASP A 372 27.83 -21.72 -1.48
C ASP A 372 28.10 -21.30 -0.04
N GLU A 373 29.39 -21.23 0.33
CA GLU A 373 29.80 -20.81 1.67
C GLU A 373 29.36 -19.37 1.96
N ARG A 374 28.78 -19.16 3.14
CA ARG A 374 28.37 -17.85 3.64
C ARG A 374 29.23 -17.44 4.82
N PRO A 375 30.02 -16.36 4.70
CA PRO A 375 30.89 -15.90 5.80
C PRO A 375 30.10 -15.54 7.07
N TYR A 376 28.84 -15.15 6.91
CA TYR A 376 27.93 -14.82 7.99
C TYR A 376 26.56 -15.42 7.71
N VAL A 377 25.94 -15.97 8.74
CA VAL A 377 24.53 -16.41 8.71
C VAL A 377 23.86 -15.88 9.97
N TYR A 378 22.73 -15.19 9.82
CA TYR A 378 21.96 -14.63 10.92
C TYR A 378 20.58 -15.28 11.02
N THR A 379 19.97 -15.24 12.21
CA THR A 379 18.57 -15.62 12.41
C THR A 379 17.64 -14.47 12.06
N LEU A 380 16.33 -14.76 11.93
CA LEU A 380 15.33 -13.73 11.68
C LEU A 380 15.30 -12.69 12.81
N GLU A 381 15.45 -13.12 14.05
CA GLU A 381 15.48 -12.27 15.25
C GLU A 381 16.70 -11.33 15.23
N GLN A 382 17.87 -11.83 14.83
CA GLN A 382 19.08 -11.00 14.69
C GLN A 382 18.91 -9.94 13.60
N PHE A 383 18.27 -10.29 12.48
CA PHE A 383 17.91 -9.31 11.46
C PHE A 383 16.89 -8.30 12.00
N GLU A 384 15.85 -8.75 12.66
CA GLU A 384 14.80 -7.88 13.21
C GLU A 384 15.38 -6.87 14.21
N GLU A 385 16.29 -7.33 15.11
CA GLU A 385 16.92 -6.50 16.13
C GLU A 385 18.13 -5.69 15.61
N ALA A 386 18.43 -5.75 14.30
CA ALA A 386 19.57 -5.07 13.69
C ALA A 386 20.92 -5.45 14.34
N GLN A 387 21.13 -6.73 14.58
CA GLN A 387 22.31 -7.30 15.27
C GLN A 387 23.27 -7.97 14.27
N THR A 388 23.49 -7.37 13.10
CA THR A 388 24.48 -7.84 12.15
C THR A 388 25.82 -7.14 12.35
N HIS A 389 26.87 -7.62 11.68
CA HIS A 389 28.19 -6.98 11.67
C HIS A 389 28.24 -5.68 10.84
N ASP A 390 27.20 -5.39 10.03
CA ASP A 390 27.19 -4.29 9.05
C ASP A 390 26.43 -3.07 9.60
N PRO A 391 27.13 -1.99 9.99
CA PRO A 391 26.48 -0.82 10.59
C PRO A 391 25.53 -0.08 9.63
N LEU A 392 25.76 -0.12 8.31
CA LEU A 392 24.86 0.52 7.34
C LEU A 392 23.57 -0.28 7.20
N TRP A 393 23.66 -1.61 7.18
CA TRP A 393 22.50 -2.48 7.16
C TRP A 393 21.67 -2.33 8.45
N ASN A 394 22.35 -2.36 9.60
CA ASN A 394 21.71 -2.18 10.90
C ASN A 394 20.99 -0.83 10.99
N ALA A 395 21.58 0.25 10.47
CA ALA A 395 20.95 1.56 10.41
C ALA A 395 19.67 1.55 9.51
N ALA A 396 19.69 0.81 8.39
CA ALA A 396 18.52 0.68 7.53
C ALA A 396 17.37 -0.10 8.21
N GLN A 397 17.69 -1.16 8.93
CA GLN A 397 16.72 -1.92 9.73
C GLN A 397 16.18 -1.09 10.89
N GLN A 398 17.01 -0.31 11.56
CA GLN A 398 16.56 0.62 12.61
C GLN A 398 15.67 1.74 12.05
N GLN A 399 15.97 2.28 10.86
CA GLN A 399 15.06 3.22 10.19
C GLN A 399 13.69 2.59 9.96
N LEU A 400 13.63 1.33 9.49
CA LEU A 400 12.38 0.60 9.30
C LEU A 400 11.60 0.48 10.61
N ARG A 401 12.26 0.10 11.69
CA ARG A 401 11.65 -0.06 13.02
C ARG A 401 11.16 1.27 13.60
N GLN A 402 11.91 2.35 13.44
CA GLN A 402 11.60 3.66 14.05
C GLN A 402 10.63 4.48 13.19
N GLU A 403 10.82 4.48 11.86
CA GLU A 403 10.09 5.36 10.96
C GLU A 403 9.04 4.65 10.08
N GLY A 404 8.97 3.31 10.13
CA GLY A 404 8.05 2.51 9.30
C GLY A 404 8.34 2.58 7.80
N ILE A 405 9.54 3.02 7.42
CA ILE A 405 10.02 3.09 6.02
C ILE A 405 11.52 2.83 5.99
N ILE A 406 12.03 2.43 4.83
CA ILE A 406 13.47 2.43 4.52
C ILE A 406 13.70 3.34 3.31
N HIS A 407 14.81 4.09 3.30
CA HIS A 407 15.27 4.80 2.11
C HIS A 407 15.37 3.83 0.92
N ASN A 408 14.79 4.20 -0.24
CA ASN A 408 14.59 3.25 -1.35
C ASN A 408 15.86 2.54 -1.82
N TYR A 409 16.99 3.27 -1.97
CA TYR A 409 18.26 2.64 -2.35
C TYR A 409 18.77 1.67 -1.27
N LEU A 410 18.63 2.04 0.00
CA LEU A 410 19.02 1.18 1.12
C LEU A 410 18.06 0.00 1.30
N ARG A 411 16.80 0.09 0.90
CA ARG A 411 15.87 -1.06 0.88
C ARG A 411 16.38 -2.16 -0.07
N MET A 412 16.96 -1.76 -1.21
CA MET A 412 17.58 -2.72 -2.13
C MET A 412 18.81 -3.37 -1.53
N LEU A 413 19.71 -2.59 -0.91
CA LEU A 413 20.87 -3.12 -0.19
C LEU A 413 20.45 -4.05 0.96
N TRP A 414 19.46 -3.63 1.75
CA TRP A 414 18.89 -4.38 2.86
C TRP A 414 18.46 -5.78 2.43
N GLY A 415 17.68 -5.88 1.35
CA GLY A 415 17.22 -7.15 0.84
C GLY A 415 18.37 -8.01 0.28
N LYS A 416 19.33 -7.41 -0.46
CA LYS A 416 20.52 -8.12 -0.97
C LYS A 416 21.35 -8.72 0.16
N LYS A 417 21.48 -8.03 1.28
CA LYS A 417 22.21 -8.53 2.44
C LYS A 417 21.45 -9.62 3.20
N ILE A 418 20.11 -9.57 3.24
CA ILE A 418 19.32 -10.69 3.74
C ILE A 418 19.52 -11.92 2.87
N LEU A 419 19.53 -11.78 1.53
CA LEU A 419 19.84 -12.90 0.63
C LEU A 419 21.25 -13.48 0.90
N GLU A 420 22.24 -12.61 1.08
CA GLU A 420 23.63 -13.01 1.32
C GLU A 420 23.83 -13.75 2.65
N TRP A 421 23.08 -13.36 3.70
CA TRP A 421 23.31 -13.80 5.08
C TRP A 421 22.21 -14.73 5.62
N SER A 422 21.28 -15.16 4.81
CA SER A 422 20.28 -16.19 5.16
C SER A 422 20.78 -17.58 4.78
N PRO A 423 20.28 -18.65 5.42
CA PRO A 423 20.73 -20.01 5.12
C PRO A 423 20.47 -20.41 3.65
N ASP A 424 19.39 -19.96 3.05
CA ASP A 424 18.98 -20.26 1.68
C ASP A 424 18.12 -19.14 1.07
N PRO A 425 17.97 -19.08 -0.27
CA PRO A 425 17.22 -18.02 -0.94
C PRO A 425 15.71 -18.00 -0.64
N GLN A 426 15.09 -19.16 -0.40
CA GLN A 426 13.67 -19.27 -0.07
C GLN A 426 13.41 -18.67 1.32
N THR A 427 14.26 -19.02 2.28
CA THR A 427 14.24 -18.43 3.63
C THR A 427 14.47 -16.93 3.59
N ALA A 428 15.42 -16.47 2.77
CA ALA A 428 15.67 -15.03 2.58
C ALA A 428 14.43 -14.30 2.10
N MET A 429 13.70 -14.83 1.13
CA MET A 429 12.46 -14.24 0.62
C MET A 429 11.39 -14.16 1.71
N ARG A 430 11.16 -15.26 2.44
CA ARG A 430 10.18 -15.29 3.55
C ARG A 430 10.53 -14.27 4.63
N TRP A 431 11.80 -14.13 4.99
CA TRP A 431 12.25 -13.19 6.02
C TRP A 431 12.16 -11.73 5.57
N MET A 432 12.50 -11.43 4.31
CA MET A 432 12.27 -10.10 3.74
C MET A 432 10.80 -9.70 3.79
N ILE A 433 9.89 -10.61 3.42
CA ILE A 433 8.44 -10.38 3.50
C ILE A 433 8.01 -10.15 4.95
N ALA A 434 8.42 -11.03 5.88
CA ALA A 434 8.03 -10.95 7.28
C ALA A 434 8.48 -9.63 7.93
N LEU A 435 9.75 -9.24 7.75
CA LEU A 435 10.30 -8.00 8.31
C LEU A 435 9.65 -6.76 7.70
N ASN A 436 9.44 -6.77 6.37
CA ASN A 436 8.80 -5.65 5.68
C ASN A 436 7.34 -5.49 6.11
N ASP A 437 6.57 -6.57 6.12
CA ASP A 437 5.13 -6.52 6.40
C ASP A 437 4.83 -6.19 7.87
N ARG A 438 5.70 -6.62 8.77
CA ARG A 438 5.58 -6.30 10.20
C ARG A 438 5.88 -4.83 10.49
N TRP A 439 6.97 -4.30 9.92
CA TRP A 439 7.53 -3.01 10.34
C TRP A 439 7.23 -1.85 9.41
N ALA A 440 7.06 -2.10 8.09
CA ALA A 440 6.81 -1.02 7.14
C ALA A 440 5.35 -0.55 7.14
N LEU A 441 5.13 0.75 7.15
CA LEU A 441 3.82 1.34 6.89
C LEU A 441 3.35 1.04 5.45
N ASP A 442 4.27 1.05 4.49
CA ASP A 442 4.04 0.65 3.10
C ASP A 442 4.32 -0.84 2.82
N GLY A 443 4.36 -1.67 3.86
CA GLY A 443 4.37 -3.13 3.73
C GLY A 443 3.05 -3.67 3.19
N ARG A 444 3.00 -4.96 2.79
CA ARG A 444 1.78 -5.62 2.27
C ARG A 444 1.26 -5.01 0.96
N ASP A 445 1.96 -4.03 0.41
CA ASP A 445 1.68 -3.36 -0.87
C ASP A 445 2.23 -4.18 -2.05
N PRO A 446 1.57 -4.18 -3.23
CA PRO A 446 2.12 -4.82 -4.42
C PRO A 446 3.56 -4.42 -4.74
N ASN A 447 3.92 -3.14 -4.52
CA ASN A 447 5.30 -2.68 -4.73
C ASN A 447 6.29 -3.19 -3.69
N SER A 448 5.85 -3.54 -2.49
CA SER A 448 6.68 -4.22 -1.50
C SER A 448 7.07 -5.61 -1.97
N TYR A 449 6.10 -6.41 -2.42
CA TYR A 449 6.35 -7.77 -2.90
C TYR A 449 7.16 -7.79 -4.19
N THR A 450 6.84 -6.90 -5.14
CA THR A 450 7.64 -6.78 -6.37
C THR A 450 9.03 -6.20 -6.13
N GLY A 451 9.21 -5.34 -5.13
CA GLY A 451 10.51 -4.86 -4.68
C GLY A 451 11.37 -5.97 -4.07
N ILE A 452 10.79 -6.86 -3.26
CA ILE A 452 11.45 -8.06 -2.74
C ILE A 452 11.77 -9.02 -3.90
N GLY A 453 10.82 -9.23 -4.82
CA GLY A 453 11.05 -10.01 -6.03
C GLY A 453 12.21 -9.45 -6.88
N TRP A 454 12.33 -8.11 -6.99
CA TRP A 454 13.46 -7.47 -7.68
C TRP A 454 14.81 -7.78 -6.98
N VAL A 455 14.85 -7.83 -5.68
CA VAL A 455 16.06 -8.28 -4.94
C VAL A 455 16.50 -9.66 -5.42
N LEU A 456 15.55 -10.53 -5.77
CA LEU A 456 15.79 -11.91 -6.20
C LEU A 456 15.74 -12.09 -7.73
N GLY A 457 15.85 -10.99 -8.51
CA GLY A 457 15.99 -11.04 -9.97
C GLY A 457 14.74 -10.73 -10.78
N LYS A 458 13.56 -10.54 -10.16
CA LYS A 458 12.33 -10.15 -10.88
C LYS A 458 12.51 -8.75 -11.50
N PHE A 459 12.04 -8.56 -12.73
CA PHE A 459 12.17 -7.32 -13.51
C PHE A 459 13.61 -6.89 -13.83
N ASP A 460 14.61 -7.75 -13.60
CA ASP A 460 16.02 -7.49 -13.90
C ASP A 460 16.54 -8.52 -14.91
N ARG A 461 17.80 -8.44 -15.25
CA ARG A 461 18.52 -9.36 -16.12
C ARG A 461 19.63 -10.07 -15.35
N GLY A 462 20.20 -11.10 -15.92
CA GLY A 462 21.40 -11.75 -15.39
C GLY A 462 22.61 -10.80 -15.40
N TRP A 463 23.40 -10.86 -14.32
CA TRP A 463 24.64 -10.14 -14.09
C TRP A 463 25.82 -11.12 -14.07
N THR A 464 27.05 -10.61 -13.91
CA THR A 464 28.23 -11.43 -13.71
C THR A 464 28.04 -12.31 -12.48
N GLU A 465 28.27 -13.60 -12.67
CA GLU A 465 28.08 -14.64 -11.66
C GLU A 465 29.01 -14.44 -10.44
N ARG A 466 28.48 -14.68 -9.24
CA ARG A 466 29.17 -14.53 -7.95
C ARG A 466 28.66 -15.56 -6.97
N GLU A 467 29.50 -15.95 -6.04
CA GLU A 467 29.10 -16.76 -4.90
C GLU A 467 27.86 -16.23 -4.21
N VAL A 468 26.99 -17.11 -3.75
CA VAL A 468 25.71 -16.88 -3.08
C VAL A 468 24.64 -16.21 -4.00
N PHE A 469 25.04 -15.25 -4.84
CA PHE A 469 24.14 -14.49 -5.70
C PHE A 469 23.90 -15.14 -7.07
N GLY A 470 24.80 -16.02 -7.51
CA GLY A 470 24.81 -16.46 -8.90
C GLY A 470 24.78 -15.25 -9.85
N LYS A 471 23.87 -15.27 -10.80
CA LYS A 471 23.65 -14.17 -11.77
C LYS A 471 22.72 -13.06 -11.25
N ILE A 472 22.33 -13.10 -9.98
CA ILE A 472 21.56 -12.03 -9.37
C ILE A 472 22.46 -10.81 -9.11
N ARG A 473 21.94 -9.61 -9.37
CA ARG A 473 22.65 -8.35 -9.09
C ARG A 473 23.10 -8.27 -7.64
N CYS A 474 24.40 -8.16 -7.40
CA CYS A 474 24.96 -7.96 -6.07
C CYS A 474 25.04 -6.47 -5.70
N MET A 475 24.83 -6.14 -4.43
CA MET A 475 25.09 -4.82 -3.83
C MET A 475 25.86 -4.99 -2.53
N THR A 476 26.89 -4.14 -2.31
CA THR A 476 27.70 -4.17 -1.09
C THR A 476 27.62 -2.86 -0.33
N SER A 477 27.70 -2.92 1.00
CA SER A 477 27.74 -1.73 1.87
C SER A 477 28.94 -0.86 1.56
N ALA A 478 30.11 -1.47 1.34
CA ALA A 478 31.33 -0.74 0.97
C ALA A 478 31.17 0.07 -0.33
N SER A 479 30.54 -0.50 -1.38
CA SER A 479 30.26 0.24 -2.62
C SER A 479 29.22 1.35 -2.42
N THR A 480 28.23 1.11 -1.57
CA THR A 480 27.19 2.08 -1.23
C THR A 480 27.77 3.26 -0.46
N MET A 481 28.63 3.02 0.54
CA MET A 481 29.30 4.07 1.32
C MET A 481 30.27 4.92 0.47
N ARG A 482 30.89 4.33 -0.56
CA ARG A 482 31.69 5.10 -1.53
C ARG A 482 30.85 5.99 -2.44
N LYS A 483 29.65 5.52 -2.79
CA LYS A 483 28.77 6.21 -3.73
C LYS A 483 27.95 7.33 -3.07
N PHE A 484 27.57 7.17 -1.82
CA PHE A 484 26.68 8.08 -1.10
C PHE A 484 27.27 8.49 0.26
N LYS A 485 26.88 9.66 0.72
CA LYS A 485 27.15 10.09 2.09
C LYS A 485 26.23 9.30 3.04
N THR A 486 26.83 8.44 3.90
CA THR A 486 26.08 7.55 4.79
C THR A 486 26.43 7.73 6.26
N LYS A 487 27.49 8.50 6.58
CA LYS A 487 28.00 8.63 7.96
C LYS A 487 26.90 9.16 8.91
N ALA A 488 26.31 10.29 8.61
CA ALA A 488 25.26 10.88 9.44
C ALA A 488 23.98 10.01 9.47
N TYR A 489 23.71 9.26 8.41
CA TYR A 489 22.62 8.27 8.39
C TYR A 489 22.88 7.15 9.41
N ILE A 490 24.08 6.57 9.41
CA ILE A 490 24.46 5.53 10.35
C ILE A 490 24.40 6.08 11.79
N GLU A 491 25.01 7.24 12.05
CA GLU A 491 25.01 7.88 13.36
C GLU A 491 23.57 8.11 13.88
N LYS A 492 22.67 8.63 13.02
CA LYS A 492 21.27 8.89 13.39
C LYS A 492 20.55 7.65 13.89
N TYR A 493 20.71 6.51 13.21
CA TYR A 493 19.96 5.30 13.55
C TYR A 493 20.71 4.36 14.51
N SER A 494 22.02 4.54 14.76
CA SER A 494 22.77 3.82 15.79
C SER A 494 22.40 4.29 17.21
N GLN A 495 22.10 5.57 17.41
CA GLN A 495 21.74 6.12 18.71
C GLN A 495 20.43 5.56 19.29
N GLY A 496 19.55 5.01 18.45
CA GLY A 496 18.31 4.35 18.89
C GLY A 496 18.51 3.00 19.59
N GLN A 497 19.67 2.36 19.43
CA GLN A 497 19.97 1.08 20.10
C GLN A 497 20.10 1.23 21.62
N THR A 498 20.56 2.36 22.11
CA THR A 498 20.83 2.62 23.55
C THR A 498 19.55 2.84 24.35
N GLN A 499 18.45 3.25 23.75
CA GLN A 499 17.18 3.52 24.45
C GLN A 499 16.21 2.33 24.48
N GLN A 500 16.35 1.34 23.56
CA GLN A 500 15.43 0.19 23.50
C GLN A 500 15.87 -1.00 24.37
N THR A 501 17.11 -1.05 24.83
CA THR A 501 17.62 -2.11 25.73
C THR A 501 16.95 -2.11 27.11
N VAL A 502 16.12 -1.10 27.42
CA VAL A 502 15.39 -0.95 28.70
C VAL A 502 13.93 -1.45 28.62
N LEU A 503 13.40 -1.75 27.44
CA LEU A 503 12.03 -2.26 27.25
C LEU A 503 12.09 -3.74 26.81
N GLY A 504 11.90 -4.62 27.78
CA GLY A 504 12.02 -6.07 27.76
C GLY A 504 11.66 -6.79 26.46
N SER A 505 12.45 -7.81 26.17
CA SER A 505 12.21 -8.87 25.19
C SER A 505 10.88 -9.57 25.47
N GLY A 506 9.86 -9.28 24.67
CA GLY A 506 8.63 -10.07 24.65
C GLY A 506 8.87 -11.40 23.90
N PRO A 507 8.06 -12.43 24.13
CA PRO A 507 8.24 -13.75 23.54
C PRO A 507 8.12 -13.73 22.01
N SER A 508 9.01 -14.47 21.33
CA SER A 508 9.04 -14.65 19.89
C SER A 508 7.72 -15.24 19.37
N LEU A 509 7.05 -14.53 18.47
CA LEU A 509 5.80 -14.97 17.81
C LEU A 509 6.06 -15.98 16.65
N TYR A 510 7.28 -16.45 16.50
CA TYR A 510 7.67 -17.30 15.36
C TYR A 510 7.58 -18.82 15.63
N THR A 511 7.21 -19.22 16.85
CA THR A 511 6.96 -20.64 17.17
C THR A 511 5.47 -20.93 17.04
N ALA A 512 5.06 -21.44 15.93
CA ALA A 512 3.92 -22.27 15.55
C ALA A 512 3.20 -21.78 14.29
N HIS A 513 3.56 -22.37 13.17
CA HIS A 513 2.67 -22.99 12.20
C HIS A 513 3.53 -23.39 10.98
N GLN A 514 3.89 -24.68 10.98
CA GLN A 514 4.24 -25.42 9.77
C GLN A 514 3.02 -25.59 8.90
#